data_e8008a91016f438021a737fe073de89e
#
_entry.id   e8008a91016f438021a737fe073de89e
#
_cell.length_a   1.000
_cell.length_b   1.000
_cell.length_c   1.000
_cell.angle_alpha   90.00
_cell.angle_beta   90.00
_cell.angle_gamma   90.00
#
_symmetry.space_group_name_H-M   'P 1'
#
loop_
_entity.id
_entity.type
_entity.pdbx_description
1 polymer ?
#
loop_
_entity_poly.entity_id
_entity_poly.type
_entity_poly.pdbx_seq_one_letter_code
_entity_poly.pdbx_strand_id
1 'polypeptide(L)'
;MSTKDLNTLFDEAFANAQLVPQESVSQDVQLVLYGLYKQASSESTNRIHYQNPQDLINAFKLNAWMQVKHLTADEAKEKYIEIINSLLKERNL
;
A
#
# COMPACT_ATOMS: atom_id res chain seq x y z
N MET A 1 14.84 -25.32 5.14
CA MET A 1 14.45 -24.03 5.60
C MET A 1 13.56 -23.32 4.60
N SER A 2 12.40 -22.97 5.00
CA SER A 2 11.50 -22.32 4.07
C SER A 2 11.55 -20.82 4.28
N THR A 3 11.84 -20.14 3.22
CA THR A 3 11.69 -18.70 3.21
C THR A 3 10.27 -18.40 2.79
N LYS A 4 9.68 -17.43 3.48
CA LYS A 4 8.36 -16.98 3.09
C LYS A 4 8.43 -16.34 1.72
N ASP A 5 7.47 -16.62 0.90
CA ASP A 5 7.44 -15.99 -0.40
C ASP A 5 6.93 -14.54 -0.25
N LEU A 6 7.05 -13.80 -1.34
CA LEU A 6 6.71 -12.39 -1.31
C LEU A 6 5.23 -12.16 -0.98
N ASN A 7 4.36 -13.02 -1.49
CA ASN A 7 2.94 -12.88 -1.22
C ASN A 7 2.64 -13.04 0.26
N THR A 8 3.28 -14.01 0.90
CA THR A 8 3.09 -14.22 2.33
C THR A 8 3.61 -13.03 3.12
N LEU A 9 4.78 -12.52 2.75
CA LEU A 9 5.34 -11.34 3.42
C LEU A 9 4.44 -10.13 3.24
N PHE A 10 3.87 -9.99 2.07
CA PHE A 10 2.97 -8.88 1.80
C PHE A 10 1.69 -8.99 2.66
N ASP A 11 1.12 -10.19 2.74
CA ASP A 11 -0.07 -10.42 3.55
C ASP A 11 0.22 -10.13 5.01
N GLU A 12 1.40 -10.53 5.50
CA GLU A 12 1.77 -10.25 6.87
C GLU A 12 1.95 -8.76 7.11
N ALA A 13 2.55 -8.07 6.14
CA ALA A 13 2.72 -6.63 6.26
C ALA A 13 1.37 -5.93 6.31
N PHE A 14 0.43 -6.37 5.50
CA PHE A 14 -0.90 -5.78 5.50
C PHE A 14 -1.57 -5.99 6.85
N ALA A 15 -1.45 -7.19 7.41
CA ALA A 15 -2.01 -7.46 8.72
C ALA A 15 -1.33 -6.62 9.79
N ASN A 16 -0.01 -6.50 9.72
CA ASN A 16 0.74 -5.71 10.68
C ASN A 16 0.44 -4.22 10.58
N ALA A 17 0.08 -3.77 9.39
CA ALA A 17 -0.29 -2.36 9.21
C ALA A 17 -1.47 -1.98 10.08
N GLN A 18 -2.32 -2.94 10.42
CA GLN A 18 -3.47 -2.67 11.27
C GLN A 18 -3.07 -2.40 12.72
N LEU A 19 -1.85 -2.77 13.09
CA LEU A 19 -1.35 -2.50 14.43
C LEU A 19 -0.86 -1.06 14.60
N VAL A 20 -0.59 -0.40 13.49
CA VAL A 20 -0.09 0.98 13.52
C VAL A 20 -1.27 1.93 13.59
N PRO A 21 -1.34 2.78 14.62
CA PRO A 21 -2.44 3.75 14.68
C PRO A 21 -2.39 4.67 13.47
N GLN A 22 -3.50 4.74 12.77
CA GLN A 22 -3.55 5.47 11.52
C GLN A 22 -3.22 6.94 11.72
N GLU A 23 -3.67 7.51 12.85
CA GLU A 23 -3.42 8.91 13.10
C GLU A 23 -1.96 9.21 13.41
N SER A 24 -1.15 8.18 13.66
CA SER A 24 0.28 8.37 13.89
C SER A 24 1.09 8.35 12.60
N VAL A 25 0.43 8.12 11.48
CA VAL A 25 1.08 8.03 10.17
C VAL A 25 0.70 9.28 9.38
N SER A 26 1.69 9.92 8.77
CA SER A 26 1.40 11.11 7.99
C SER A 26 0.49 10.76 6.81
N GLN A 27 -0.29 11.74 6.40
CA GLN A 27 -1.22 11.52 5.30
C GLN A 27 -0.49 11.13 4.01
N ASP A 28 0.67 11.70 3.79
CA ASP A 28 1.47 11.37 2.62
C ASP A 28 1.84 9.89 2.61
N VAL A 29 2.28 9.37 3.75
CA VAL A 29 2.65 7.96 3.84
C VAL A 29 1.42 7.07 3.67
N GLN A 30 0.29 7.47 4.23
CA GLN A 30 -0.95 6.72 4.05
C GLN A 30 -1.32 6.61 2.59
N LEU A 31 -1.16 7.70 1.85
CA LEU A 31 -1.47 7.70 0.42
C LEU A 31 -0.50 6.82 -0.36
N VAL A 32 0.79 6.89 -0.01
CA VAL A 32 1.78 6.04 -0.66
C VAL A 32 1.46 4.57 -0.43
N LEU A 33 1.13 4.23 0.81
CA LEU A 33 0.77 2.85 1.12
C LEU A 33 -0.46 2.40 0.35
N TYR A 34 -1.43 3.27 0.22
CA TYR A 34 -2.63 2.94 -0.56
C TYR A 34 -2.26 2.66 -2.02
N GLY A 35 -1.44 3.54 -2.59
CA GLY A 35 -1.03 3.36 -3.98
C GLY A 35 -0.27 2.06 -4.19
N LEU A 36 0.65 1.77 -3.29
CA LEU A 36 1.43 0.53 -3.37
C LEU A 36 0.53 -0.69 -3.22
N TYR A 37 -0.43 -0.62 -2.30
CA TYR A 37 -1.35 -1.73 -2.12
C TYR A 37 -2.17 -1.98 -3.37
N LYS A 38 -2.67 -0.91 -3.98
CA LYS A 38 -3.45 -1.04 -5.21
C LYS A 38 -2.60 -1.62 -6.32
N GLN A 39 -1.37 -1.14 -6.47
CA GLN A 39 -0.49 -1.64 -7.51
C GLN A 39 -0.12 -3.11 -7.27
N ALA A 40 0.10 -3.46 -6.02
CA ALA A 40 0.45 -4.83 -5.66
C ALA A 40 -0.71 -5.79 -5.88
N SER A 41 -1.93 -5.31 -5.65
CA SER A 41 -3.11 -6.15 -5.73
C SER A 41 -3.73 -6.16 -7.11
N SER A 42 -3.45 -5.15 -7.90
CA SER A 42 -4.10 -4.98 -9.18
C SER A 42 -3.29 -5.66 -10.25
N GLU A 43 -3.75 -6.78 -10.69
CA GLU A 43 -3.01 -7.47 -11.73
C GLU A 43 -3.24 -6.86 -13.08
N SER A 44 -4.46 -6.55 -13.38
CA SER A 44 -4.74 -6.11 -14.72
C SER A 44 -5.95 -5.23 -14.81
N THR A 45 -6.54 -4.89 -13.71
CA THR A 45 -7.72 -4.06 -13.81
C THR A 45 -7.32 -2.63 -13.88
N ASN A 46 -7.60 -2.07 -15.00
CA ASN A 46 -7.33 -0.67 -15.21
C ASN A 46 -8.57 0.16 -15.11
N ARG A 47 -9.60 -0.40 -14.58
CA ARG A 47 -10.86 0.31 -14.59
C ARG A 47 -10.99 1.12 -13.33
N ILE A 48 -10.92 2.38 -13.53
CA ILE A 48 -11.14 3.32 -12.45
C ILE A 48 -12.45 3.98 -12.77
N HIS A 49 -13.40 3.77 -11.90
CA HIS A 49 -14.72 4.34 -12.11
C HIS A 49 -14.89 5.53 -11.21
N TYR A 50 -15.02 6.67 -11.82
CA TYR A 50 -15.32 7.89 -11.09
C TYR A 50 -16.81 8.11 -11.19
N GLN A 51 -17.53 7.53 -10.32
CA GLN A 51 -18.95 7.67 -10.47
C GLN A 51 -19.67 8.07 -9.21
N ASN A 52 -18.96 8.46 -8.20
CA ASN A 52 -19.67 8.87 -7.02
C ASN A 52 -19.11 10.15 -6.45
N PRO A 53 -19.85 10.77 -5.57
CA PRO A 53 -19.49 12.10 -5.06
C PRO A 53 -18.24 12.15 -4.21
N GLN A 54 -17.65 11.03 -3.92
CA GLN A 54 -16.39 11.00 -3.18
C GLN A 54 -15.20 11.09 -4.11
N ASP A 55 -15.43 11.58 -5.30
CA ASP A 55 -14.39 11.65 -6.31
C ASP A 55 -13.20 12.46 -5.87
N LEU A 56 -13.40 13.45 -5.02
CA LEU A 56 -12.29 14.27 -4.58
C LEU A 56 -11.30 13.46 -3.77
N ILE A 57 -11.78 12.69 -2.80
CA ILE A 57 -10.92 11.82 -2.01
C ILE A 57 -10.34 10.73 -2.90
N ASN A 58 -11.15 10.20 -3.79
CA ASN A 58 -10.70 9.16 -4.70
C ASN A 58 -9.64 9.69 -5.65
N ALA A 59 -9.70 10.97 -5.99
CA ALA A 59 -8.71 11.57 -6.87
C ALA A 59 -7.32 11.57 -6.22
N PHE A 60 -7.24 11.88 -4.92
CA PHE A 60 -5.96 11.83 -4.21
C PHE A 60 -5.42 10.41 -4.18
N LYS A 61 -6.29 9.44 -3.91
CA LYS A 61 -5.87 8.04 -3.88
C LYS A 61 -5.43 7.56 -5.24
N LEU A 62 -6.15 7.97 -6.27
CA LEU A 62 -5.79 7.61 -7.63
C LEU A 62 -4.44 8.20 -7.99
N ASN A 63 -4.22 9.45 -7.64
CA ASN A 63 -2.96 10.10 -7.95
C ASN A 63 -1.81 9.36 -7.29
N ALA A 64 -1.99 8.93 -6.05
CA ALA A 64 -0.98 8.16 -5.34
C ALA A 64 -0.71 6.84 -6.06
N TRP A 65 -1.75 6.19 -6.55
CA TRP A 65 -1.59 4.94 -7.30
C TRP A 65 -0.86 5.20 -8.62
N MET A 66 -1.23 6.27 -9.31
CA MET A 66 -0.61 6.56 -10.60
C MET A 66 0.88 6.82 -10.46
N GLN A 67 1.32 7.34 -9.34
CA GLN A 67 2.74 7.61 -9.13
C GLN A 67 3.55 6.33 -9.01
N VAL A 68 2.93 5.22 -8.64
CA VAL A 68 3.64 3.96 -8.50
C VAL A 68 3.25 2.94 -9.56
N LYS A 69 2.50 3.35 -10.56
CA LYS A 69 2.05 2.42 -11.59
C LYS A 69 3.18 1.88 -12.45
N HIS A 70 4.32 2.53 -12.42
CA HIS A 70 5.49 2.03 -13.14
C HIS A 70 6.12 0.82 -12.45
N LEU A 71 5.74 0.55 -11.22
CA LEU A 71 6.26 -0.60 -10.49
C LEU A 71 5.51 -1.86 -10.89
N THR A 72 6.22 -2.99 -10.89
CA THR A 72 5.54 -4.26 -11.01
C THR A 72 4.81 -4.55 -9.71
N ALA A 73 3.90 -5.52 -9.74
CA ALA A 73 3.20 -5.92 -8.52
C ALA A 73 4.20 -6.36 -7.46
N ASP A 74 5.24 -7.10 -7.86
CA ASP A 74 6.23 -7.57 -6.90
C ASP A 74 7.02 -6.41 -6.31
N GLU A 75 7.40 -5.45 -7.14
CA GLU A 75 8.12 -4.27 -6.65
C GLU A 75 7.25 -3.47 -5.67
N ALA A 76 5.97 -3.34 -5.97
CA ALA A 76 5.06 -2.64 -5.08
C ALA A 76 4.92 -3.37 -3.75
N LYS A 77 4.87 -4.70 -3.78
CA LYS A 77 4.81 -5.49 -2.56
C LYS A 77 6.05 -5.28 -1.70
N GLU A 78 7.21 -5.28 -2.33
CA GLU A 78 8.45 -5.09 -1.60
C GLU A 78 8.50 -3.74 -0.93
N LYS A 79 8.09 -2.70 -1.63
CA LYS A 79 8.09 -1.36 -1.05
C LYS A 79 7.07 -1.22 0.06
N TYR A 80 5.92 -1.82 -0.11
CA TYR A 80 4.90 -1.81 0.93
C TYR A 80 5.43 -2.46 2.21
N ILE A 81 6.03 -3.63 2.06
CA ILE A 81 6.61 -4.36 3.19
C ILE A 81 7.67 -3.50 3.88
N GLU A 82 8.53 -2.87 3.09
CA GLU A 82 9.60 -2.06 3.63
C GLU A 82 9.06 -0.90 4.47
N ILE A 83 8.04 -0.22 3.96
CA ILE A 83 7.47 0.91 4.68
C ILE A 83 6.79 0.45 5.97
N ILE A 84 6.03 -0.64 5.90
CA ILE A 84 5.36 -1.14 7.09
C ILE A 84 6.37 -1.55 8.15
N ASN A 85 7.44 -2.23 7.74
CA ASN A 85 8.46 -2.64 8.70
C ASN A 85 9.12 -1.44 9.36
N SER A 86 9.34 -0.37 8.60
CA SER A 86 9.90 0.86 9.17
C SER A 86 8.94 1.48 10.18
N LEU A 87 7.67 1.51 9.87
CA LEU A 87 6.68 2.07 10.78
C LEU A 87 6.61 1.28 12.08
N LEU A 88 6.65 -0.05 11.96
CA LEU A 88 6.63 -0.89 13.14
C LEU A 88 7.86 -0.67 14.00
N LYS A 89 9.01 -0.57 13.36
CA LYS A 89 10.27 -0.39 14.07
C LYS A 89 10.28 0.92 14.83
N GLU A 90 9.80 1.99 14.20
CA GLU A 90 9.76 3.29 14.84
C GLU A 90 8.88 3.30 16.08
N ARG A 91 7.91 2.42 16.13
CA ARG A 91 6.92 2.37 17.22
C ARG A 91 7.16 1.21 18.16
N ASN A 92 8.22 0.45 17.95
CA ASN A 92 8.54 -0.72 18.78
C ASN A 92 7.39 -1.74 18.78
N LEU A 93 6.79 -1.94 17.65
CA LEU A 93 5.72 -2.91 17.51
C LEU A 93 6.19 -4.22 16.91
#